data_547af5f8f2df46c4005379284265546c
#
_entry.id   547af5f8f2df46c4005379284265546c
#
_cell.length_a   1.000
_cell.length_b   1.000
_cell.length_c   1.000
_cell.angle_alpha   90.00
_cell.angle_beta   90.00
_cell.angle_gamma   90.00
#
_symmetry.space_group_name_H-M   'P 1'
#
loop_
_entity.id
_entity.type
_entity.pdbx_description
1 polymer ?
#
loop_
_entity_poly.entity_id
_entity_poly.type
_entity_poly.pdbx_seq_one_letter_code
_entity_poly.pdbx_strand_id
1 'polypeptide(L)'
;MFFKDVIGHEEIKQRLISSLQTGRISHAQLFAGETGAGSLALALAFTQYLFCTGDKHEDACGVCPECKKMQKLIHPDLHFVYPVVKSAKIKTPISDEYINEWRKLLLNSP
;
A
#
# COMPACT_ATOMS: atom_id res chain seq x y z
N MET A 1 0.82 4.97 4.84
CA MET A 1 0.82 5.88 3.67
C MET A 1 -0.58 6.45 3.50
N PHE A 2 -0.68 7.75 3.50
CA PHE A 2 -1.94 8.46 3.29
C PHE A 2 -2.01 9.01 1.86
N PHE A 3 -3.22 9.27 1.38
CA PHE A 3 -3.38 9.94 0.08
C PHE A 3 -2.70 11.31 0.06
N LYS A 4 -2.73 12.03 1.18
CA LYS A 4 -2.07 13.35 1.28
C LYS A 4 -0.55 13.27 1.12
N ASP A 5 0.05 12.10 1.38
CA ASP A 5 1.49 11.90 1.24
C ASP A 5 1.91 11.66 -0.21
N VAL A 6 0.95 11.34 -1.09
CA VAL A 6 1.20 11.15 -2.51
C VAL A 6 1.03 12.48 -3.23
N ILE A 7 2.08 12.94 -3.90
CA ILE A 7 2.07 14.23 -4.59
C ILE A 7 1.28 14.12 -5.90
N GLY A 8 0.29 15.01 -6.07
CA GLY A 8 -0.52 15.04 -7.30
C GLY A 8 -1.57 13.94 -7.38
N HIS A 9 -1.97 13.61 -8.60
CA HIS A 9 -2.96 12.55 -8.92
C HIS A 9 -4.33 12.76 -8.25
N GLU A 10 -4.77 13.99 -8.10
CA GLU A 10 -6.01 14.31 -7.39
C GLU A 10 -7.24 13.64 -8.01
N GLU A 11 -7.33 13.60 -9.33
CA GLU A 11 -8.44 12.95 -10.02
C GLU A 11 -8.49 11.46 -9.75
N ILE A 12 -7.33 10.80 -9.80
CA ILE A 12 -7.21 9.37 -9.52
C ILE A 12 -7.58 9.06 -8.06
N LYS A 13 -7.09 9.88 -7.13
CA LYS A 13 -7.42 9.76 -5.71
C LYS A 13 -8.93 9.83 -5.48
N GLN A 14 -9.59 10.79 -6.10
CA GLN A 14 -11.04 10.95 -5.99
C GLN A 14 -11.79 9.75 -6.56
N ARG A 15 -11.35 9.19 -7.67
CA ARG A 15 -11.94 7.99 -8.25
C ARG A 15 -11.80 6.79 -7.33
N LEU A 16 -10.63 6.60 -6.72
CA LEU A 16 -10.38 5.51 -5.79
C LEU A 16 -11.27 5.61 -4.55
N ILE A 17 -11.34 6.80 -3.98
CA ILE A 17 -12.19 7.05 -2.80
C ILE A 17 -13.66 6.80 -3.14
N SER A 18 -14.11 7.30 -4.29
CA SER A 18 -15.48 7.11 -4.74
C SER A 18 -15.83 5.64 -4.94
N SER A 19 -14.91 4.85 -5.51
CA SER A 19 -15.14 3.42 -5.71
C SER A 19 -15.32 2.67 -4.39
N LEU A 20 -14.57 3.05 -3.36
CA LEU A 20 -14.71 2.46 -2.02
C LEU A 20 -16.02 2.88 -1.35
N GLN A 21 -16.40 4.14 -1.44
CA GLN A 21 -17.61 4.66 -0.84
C GLN A 21 -18.87 4.07 -1.47
N THR A 22 -18.82 3.76 -2.76
CA THR A 22 -19.96 3.17 -3.48
C THR A 22 -19.95 1.65 -3.49
N GLY A 23 -18.92 1.01 -2.91
CA GLY A 23 -18.79 -0.45 -2.88
C GLY A 23 -18.41 -1.06 -4.23
N ARG A 24 -17.96 -0.28 -5.18
CA ARG A 24 -17.59 -0.74 -6.55
C ARG A 24 -16.09 -0.97 -6.65
N ILE A 25 -15.59 -1.98 -5.94
CA ILE A 25 -14.17 -2.30 -5.93
C ILE A 25 -13.93 -3.47 -6.88
N SER A 26 -12.99 -3.31 -7.83
CA SER A 26 -12.58 -4.39 -8.72
C SER A 26 -11.80 -5.46 -7.96
N HIS A 27 -11.91 -6.72 -8.41
CA HIS A 27 -11.15 -7.82 -7.84
C HIS A 27 -9.64 -7.64 -8.00
N ALA A 28 -9.21 -6.96 -9.07
CA ALA A 28 -7.82 -6.67 -9.33
C ALA A 28 -7.73 -5.27 -9.92
N GLN A 29 -6.73 -4.50 -9.48
CA GLN A 29 -6.48 -3.15 -9.96
C GLN A 29 -5.01 -2.99 -10.31
N LEU A 30 -4.73 -2.34 -11.42
CA LEU A 30 -3.39 -2.07 -11.90
C LEU A 30 -3.05 -0.59 -11.70
N PHE A 31 -2.01 -0.33 -10.93
CA PHE A 31 -1.45 1.01 -10.75
C PHE A 31 -0.20 1.11 -11.61
N ALA A 32 -0.38 1.63 -12.82
CA ALA A 32 0.70 1.73 -13.80
C ALA A 32 1.12 3.19 -13.96
N GLY A 33 2.41 3.40 -14.14
CA GLY A 33 2.96 4.73 -14.35
C GLY A 33 4.45 4.67 -14.62
N GLU A 34 5.02 5.79 -15.02
CA GLU A 34 6.46 5.91 -15.20
C GLU A 34 7.19 5.86 -13.86
N THR A 35 8.48 5.54 -13.91
CA THR A 35 9.32 5.57 -12.71
C THR A 35 9.25 6.95 -12.05
N GLY A 36 8.97 6.97 -10.76
CA GLY A 36 8.81 8.22 -10.02
C GLY A 36 7.42 8.82 -10.04
N ALA A 37 6.45 8.20 -10.73
CA ALA A 37 5.07 8.67 -10.76
C ALA A 37 4.29 8.44 -9.46
N GLY A 38 4.85 7.66 -8.52
CA GLY A 38 4.22 7.41 -7.23
C GLY A 38 3.17 6.31 -7.24
N SER A 39 3.19 5.41 -8.22
CA SER A 39 2.19 4.35 -8.33
C SER A 39 2.17 3.42 -7.12
N LEU A 40 3.33 3.02 -6.60
CA LEU A 40 3.39 2.17 -5.40
C LEU A 40 2.87 2.92 -4.16
N ALA A 41 3.26 4.18 -3.99
CA ALA A 41 2.79 5.01 -2.88
C ALA A 41 1.27 5.18 -2.92
N LEU A 42 0.71 5.39 -4.11
CA LEU A 42 -0.73 5.51 -4.30
C LEU A 42 -1.45 4.19 -3.97
N ALA A 43 -0.87 3.05 -4.38
CA ALA A 43 -1.43 1.74 -4.07
C ALA A 43 -1.43 1.47 -2.57
N LEU A 44 -0.36 1.84 -1.86
CA LEU A 44 -0.27 1.70 -0.40
C LEU A 44 -1.30 2.61 0.30
N ALA A 45 -1.46 3.85 -0.17
CA ALA A 45 -2.44 4.77 0.37
C ALA A 45 -3.87 4.26 0.17
N PHE A 46 -4.17 3.72 -1.00
CA PHE A 46 -5.46 3.10 -1.30
C PHE A 46 -5.71 1.90 -0.38
N THR A 47 -4.71 1.05 -0.18
CA THR A 47 -4.82 -0.12 0.69
C THR A 47 -5.09 0.29 2.13
N GLN A 48 -4.41 1.31 2.63
CA GLN A 48 -4.67 1.83 3.98
C GLN A 48 -6.09 2.37 4.11
N TYR A 49 -6.55 3.11 3.12
CA TYR A 49 -7.92 3.61 3.10
C TYR A 49 -8.93 2.46 3.09
N LEU A 50 -8.67 1.42 2.29
CA LEU A 50 -9.53 0.24 2.20
C LEU A 50 -9.65 -0.48 3.55
N PHE A 51 -8.54 -0.66 4.26
CA PHE A 51 -8.52 -1.36 5.54
C PHE A 51 -8.98 -0.51 6.72
N CYS A 52 -8.99 0.81 6.58
CA CYS A 52 -9.37 1.72 7.67
C CYS A 52 -10.80 1.44 8.16
N THR A 53 -10.95 1.25 9.46
CA THR A 53 -12.25 1.02 10.10
C THR A 53 -12.77 2.23 10.87
N GLY A 54 -11.98 3.31 10.91
CA GLY A 54 -12.37 4.55 11.57
C GLY A 54 -13.16 5.49 10.65
N ASP A 55 -13.30 6.73 11.08
CA ASP A 55 -13.93 7.76 10.26
C ASP A 55 -13.02 8.14 9.12
N LYS A 56 -13.40 7.78 7.91
CA LYS A 56 -12.64 8.08 6.70
C LYS A 56 -13.52 8.80 5.69
N HIS A 57 -13.03 9.93 5.19
CA HIS A 57 -13.70 10.73 4.17
C HIS A 57 -12.82 10.88 2.94
N GLU A 58 -11.86 11.79 3.00
CA GLU A 58 -10.91 12.03 1.92
C GLU A 58 -9.62 11.22 2.09
N ASP A 59 -9.40 10.68 3.30
CA ASP A 59 -8.21 9.90 3.61
C ASP A 59 -8.51 8.95 4.76
N ALA A 60 -7.58 8.01 5.03
CA ALA A 60 -7.68 7.11 6.17
C ALA A 60 -7.56 7.90 7.48
N CYS A 61 -8.17 7.38 8.55
CA CYS A 61 -8.19 8.10 9.84
C CYS A 61 -6.81 8.18 10.50
N GLY A 62 -5.94 7.20 10.29
CA GLY A 62 -4.60 7.15 10.84
C GLY A 62 -4.49 6.69 12.28
N VAL A 63 -5.61 6.50 12.98
CA VAL A 63 -5.62 6.17 14.42
C VAL A 63 -6.24 4.81 14.74
N CYS A 64 -6.97 4.20 13.83
CA CYS A 64 -7.53 2.88 14.05
C CYS A 64 -6.43 1.81 14.03
N PRO A 65 -6.67 0.61 14.60
CA PRO A 65 -5.64 -0.46 14.62
C PRO A 65 -5.15 -0.84 13.22
N GLU A 66 -6.03 -0.87 12.23
CA GLU A 66 -5.68 -1.19 10.85
C GLU A 66 -4.74 -0.15 10.25
N CYS A 67 -5.02 1.15 10.46
CA CYS A 67 -4.13 2.21 10.01
C CYS A 67 -2.75 2.12 10.65
N LYS A 68 -2.69 1.83 11.95
CA LYS A 68 -1.42 1.68 12.67
C LYS A 68 -0.59 0.51 12.12
N LYS A 69 -1.24 -0.61 11.82
CA LYS A 69 -0.58 -1.77 11.21
C LYS A 69 -0.10 -1.46 9.80
N MET A 70 -0.90 -0.75 9.01
CA MET A 70 -0.52 -0.34 7.66
C MET A 70 0.65 0.63 7.65
N GLN A 71 0.73 1.54 8.61
CA GLN A 71 1.86 2.47 8.73
C GLN A 71 3.19 1.75 8.94
N LYS A 72 3.14 0.57 9.58
CA LYS A 72 4.31 -0.29 9.79
C LYS A 72 4.44 -1.39 8.74
N LEU A 73 3.51 -1.47 7.80
CA LEU A 73 3.43 -2.49 6.75
C LEU A 73 3.35 -3.91 7.32
N ILE A 74 2.66 -4.07 8.45
CA ILE A 74 2.52 -5.36 9.14
C ILE A 74 1.07 -5.85 9.21
N HIS A 75 0.16 -5.22 8.46
CA HIS A 75 -1.23 -5.67 8.45
C HIS A 75 -1.32 -7.12 7.94
N PRO A 76 -2.08 -8.02 8.63
CA PRO A 76 -2.10 -9.44 8.27
C PRO A 76 -2.70 -9.72 6.89
N ASP A 77 -3.54 -8.84 6.37
CA ASP A 77 -4.15 -8.98 5.05
C ASP A 77 -3.35 -8.27 3.95
N LEU A 78 -2.22 -7.66 4.29
CA LEU A 78 -1.32 -7.02 3.34
C LEU A 78 -0.20 -7.99 2.97
N HIS A 79 -0.15 -8.35 1.70
CA HIS A 79 0.86 -9.27 1.17
C HIS A 79 1.62 -8.63 0.03
N PHE A 80 2.94 -8.72 0.07
CA PHE A 80 3.81 -8.22 -0.99
C PHE A 80 4.37 -9.39 -1.81
N VAL A 81 4.36 -9.23 -3.13
CA VAL A 81 5.05 -10.13 -4.04
C VAL A 81 5.97 -9.28 -4.91
N TYR A 82 7.25 -9.59 -4.91
CA TYR A 82 8.27 -8.79 -5.58
C TYR A 82 9.45 -9.68 -5.99
N PRO A 83 10.24 -9.27 -6.97
CA PRO A 83 11.41 -10.05 -7.37
C PRO A 83 12.44 -10.13 -6.24
N VAL A 84 13.01 -11.32 -6.05
CA VAL A 84 14.04 -11.56 -5.05
C VAL A 84 15.17 -12.37 -5.69
N VAL A 85 16.37 -12.25 -5.09
CA VAL A 85 17.51 -13.05 -5.49
C VAL A 85 17.83 -14.09 -4.41
N LYS A 86 18.25 -15.28 -4.83
CA LYS A 86 18.65 -16.34 -3.92
C LYS A 86 19.91 -15.91 -3.16
N SER A 87 19.89 -16.08 -1.83
CA SER A 87 21.07 -15.81 -0.99
C SER A 87 21.51 -17.07 -0.26
N ALA A 88 22.70 -17.03 0.35
CA ALA A 88 23.23 -18.14 1.12
C ALA A 88 22.37 -18.51 2.34
N LYS A 89 21.61 -17.56 2.84
CA LYS A 89 20.73 -17.75 4.01
C LYS A 89 19.36 -18.29 3.65
N ILE A 90 18.96 -18.20 2.40
CA ILE A 90 17.62 -18.53 1.93
C ILE A 90 17.74 -19.52 0.77
N LYS A 91 17.24 -20.73 0.99
CA LYS A 91 17.33 -21.82 -0.01
C LYS A 91 16.36 -21.64 -1.16
N THR A 92 15.15 -21.12 -0.86
CA THR A 92 14.10 -20.93 -1.84
C THR A 92 13.83 -19.43 -1.96
N PRO A 93 14.08 -18.81 -3.14
CA PRO A 93 13.90 -17.37 -3.30
C PRO A 93 12.42 -17.00 -3.47
N ILE A 94 11.66 -16.97 -2.38
CA ILE A 94 10.29 -16.48 -2.36
C ILE A 94 10.23 -15.14 -1.61
N SER A 95 9.32 -14.27 -2.02
CA SER A 95 9.25 -12.91 -1.48
C SER A 95 8.97 -12.88 0.04
N ASP A 96 8.22 -13.85 0.57
CA ASP A 96 7.87 -13.88 1.99
C ASP A 96 9.10 -13.98 2.90
N GLU A 97 10.19 -14.62 2.44
CA GLU A 97 11.41 -14.75 3.21
C GLU A 97 12.24 -13.47 3.28
N TYR A 98 11.93 -12.48 2.43
CA TYR A 98 12.62 -11.19 2.37
C TYR A 98 11.76 -10.05 2.89
N ILE A 99 10.65 -10.34 3.56
CA ILE A 99 9.69 -9.31 3.94
C ILE A 99 10.26 -8.25 4.87
N ASN A 100 11.17 -8.61 5.76
CA ASN A 100 11.77 -7.65 6.69
C ASN A 100 12.63 -6.62 5.96
N GLU A 101 13.43 -7.07 4.99
CA GLU A 101 14.25 -6.20 4.15
C GLU A 101 13.37 -5.29 3.28
N TRP A 102 12.30 -5.84 2.72
CA TRP A 102 11.35 -5.09 1.91
C TRP A 102 10.68 -3.98 2.71
N ARG A 103 10.23 -4.29 3.93
CA ARG A 103 9.63 -3.31 4.82
C ARG A 103 10.59 -2.18 5.17
N LYS A 104 11.84 -2.50 5.46
CA LYS A 104 12.86 -1.50 5.74
C LYS A 104 13.08 -0.58 4.54
N LEU A 105 13.15 -1.16 3.34
CA LEU A 105 13.32 -0.37 2.12
C LEU A 105 12.18 0.61 1.94
N LEU A 106 10.94 0.18 2.06
CA LEU A 106 9.77 1.02 1.87
C LEU A 106 9.63 2.10 2.94
N LEU A 107 9.93 1.78 4.19
CA LEU A 107 9.78 2.73 5.30
C LEU A 107 10.91 3.75 5.37
N ASN A 108 12.12 3.40 4.93
CA ASN A 108 13.29 4.26 5.00
C ASN A 108 13.59 5.00 3.68
N SER A 109 12.94 4.64 2.59
CA SER A 109 13.15 5.23 1.26
C SER A 109 11.80 5.65 0.67
N PRO A 110 11.21 6.69 1.20
CA PRO A 110 9.91 7.19 0.72
C PRO A 110 9.97 7.72 -0.71
#